data_3eae1434d3101b1c12c9368fa8df4627
#
_entry.id   3eae1434d3101b1c12c9368fa8df4627
#
_cell.length_a   1.000
_cell.length_b   1.000
_cell.length_c   1.000
_cell.angle_alpha   90.00
_cell.angle_beta   90.00
_cell.angle_gamma   90.00
#
_symmetry.space_group_name_H-M   'P 1'
#
loop_
_entity.id
_entity.type
_entity.pdbx_description
1 polymer ?
#
loop_
_entity_poly.entity_id
_entity_poly.type
_entity_poly.pdbx_seq_one_letter_code
_entity_poly.pdbx_strand_id
1 'polypeptide(L)'
;YGTIPGSVPANAAALPEGLPAEPGRIVLFCTRGKLSLETAERLRDEGFDACSLKGGYLAWLMRQMQRQEAEELCSRVENSLRKRFRLKLWCNFTKAIRQYELVKPNDRIAVCMSGGKDSMLMAKLFQELQRYTKFPFSVEYLVMDPGYSPENREIIEKNAKLLNVPITIFESNIFESVLHVEKSPCYLCARMRRGHLYNKAKELGCNKIALGHHYDDVIETILMGMLYGGQVQTMMPKLHSTNFEGMELIRPMYLIRENEIKRWRDYNDLHFIQCACKFTDTCTSCNPDNASKRQEIKNMIKQMSKINPQ
;
A
#
# COMPACT_ATOMS: atom_id res chain seq x y z
N TYR A 1 -6.94 -38.81 -3.03
CA TYR A 1 -5.92 -37.76 -2.94
C TYR A 1 -6.13 -36.80 -4.10
N GLY A 2 -6.06 -35.47 -3.85
CA GLY A 2 -6.22 -34.47 -4.89
C GLY A 2 -5.06 -34.46 -5.88
N THR A 3 -5.31 -33.93 -7.08
CA THR A 3 -4.31 -33.77 -8.16
C THR A 3 -4.19 -32.32 -8.56
N ILE A 4 -3.01 -31.88 -9.00
CA ILE A 4 -2.82 -30.58 -9.62
C ILE A 4 -3.38 -30.65 -11.05
N PRO A 5 -4.20 -29.69 -11.50
CA PRO A 5 -4.74 -29.69 -12.85
C PRO A 5 -3.64 -29.85 -13.91
N GLY A 6 -3.86 -30.73 -14.88
CA GLY A 6 -2.90 -31.03 -15.93
C GLY A 6 -1.79 -32.02 -15.55
N SER A 7 -1.78 -32.52 -14.31
CA SER A 7 -0.81 -33.53 -13.90
C SER A 7 -1.23 -34.96 -14.33
N VAL A 8 -0.22 -35.79 -14.59
CA VAL A 8 -0.40 -37.21 -14.91
C VAL A 8 0.09 -38.03 -13.70
N PRO A 9 -0.71 -39.02 -13.24
CA PRO A 9 -0.27 -39.91 -12.17
C PRO A 9 0.88 -40.77 -12.65
N ALA A 10 1.93 -40.90 -11.83
CA ALA A 10 3.09 -41.71 -12.13
C ALA A 10 3.48 -42.57 -10.94
N ASN A 11 3.98 -43.79 -11.20
CA ASN A 11 4.60 -44.59 -10.16
C ASN A 11 6.07 -44.19 -10.00
N ALA A 12 6.44 -43.70 -8.83
CA ALA A 12 7.80 -43.24 -8.56
C ALA A 12 8.87 -44.33 -8.80
N ALA A 13 8.53 -45.61 -8.58
CA ALA A 13 9.47 -46.71 -8.80
C ALA A 13 9.64 -47.08 -10.27
N ALA A 14 8.65 -46.77 -11.13
CA ALA A 14 8.67 -47.08 -12.55
C ALA A 14 9.28 -45.95 -13.42
N LEU A 15 9.49 -44.75 -12.85
CA LEU A 15 10.15 -43.69 -13.59
C LEU A 15 11.64 -44.02 -13.83
N PRO A 16 12.20 -43.75 -15.02
CA PRO A 16 11.69 -42.84 -16.08
C PRO A 16 10.73 -43.51 -17.10
N GLU A 17 10.36 -44.75 -16.93
CA GLU A 17 9.42 -45.40 -17.84
C GLU A 17 8.09 -44.64 -17.93
N GLY A 18 7.63 -44.37 -19.15
CA GLY A 18 6.38 -43.62 -19.42
C GLY A 18 6.54 -42.13 -19.51
N LEU A 19 7.75 -41.56 -19.38
CA LEU A 19 8.02 -40.17 -19.70
C LEU A 19 7.98 -39.94 -21.23
N PRO A 20 7.59 -38.74 -21.70
CA PRO A 20 7.66 -38.37 -23.12
C PRO A 20 9.09 -38.52 -23.69
N ALA A 21 9.20 -38.85 -24.95
CA ALA A 21 10.49 -39.08 -25.63
C ALA A 21 11.38 -37.79 -25.67
N GLU A 22 10.77 -36.61 -25.66
CA GLU A 22 11.43 -35.30 -25.48
C GLU A 22 10.84 -34.62 -24.24
N PRO A 23 11.27 -35.01 -23.06
CA PRO A 23 10.77 -34.37 -21.85
C PRO A 23 11.36 -32.98 -21.73
N GLY A 24 10.49 -31.98 -21.68
CA GLY A 24 10.83 -30.69 -21.13
C GLY A 24 11.12 -30.84 -19.64
N ARG A 25 11.08 -29.72 -18.88
CA ARG A 25 11.28 -29.75 -17.44
C ARG A 25 10.21 -30.59 -16.74
N ILE A 26 10.62 -31.63 -16.02
CA ILE A 26 9.74 -32.52 -15.28
C ILE A 26 9.51 -31.98 -13.88
N VAL A 27 8.25 -31.69 -13.54
CA VAL A 27 7.88 -31.25 -12.19
C VAL A 27 7.13 -32.39 -11.48
N LEU A 28 7.76 -32.94 -10.46
CA LEU A 28 7.20 -33.99 -9.64
C LEU A 28 6.54 -33.46 -8.38
N PHE A 29 5.46 -34.05 -7.93
CA PHE A 29 4.89 -33.78 -6.64
C PHE A 29 4.27 -35.04 -6.01
N CYS A 30 4.31 -35.08 -4.68
CA CYS A 30 3.56 -36.02 -3.87
C CYS A 30 2.81 -35.22 -2.78
N THR A 31 2.12 -35.86 -1.88
CA THR A 31 1.31 -35.16 -0.85
C THR A 31 2.09 -34.12 -0.07
N ARG A 32 3.31 -34.43 0.41
CA ARG A 32 4.14 -33.57 1.26
C ARG A 32 5.49 -33.18 0.66
N GLY A 33 5.80 -33.61 -0.55
CA GLY A 33 7.03 -33.28 -1.25
C GLY A 33 8.25 -34.13 -0.92
N LYS A 34 8.19 -35.12 -0.02
CA LYS A 34 9.34 -35.99 0.35
C LYS A 34 9.67 -36.98 -0.76
N LEU A 35 8.77 -37.88 -1.10
CA LEU A 35 8.96 -38.91 -2.14
C LEU A 35 9.27 -38.28 -3.51
N SER A 36 8.60 -37.18 -3.85
CA SER A 36 8.85 -36.47 -5.11
C SER A 36 10.23 -35.80 -5.15
N LEU A 37 10.79 -35.39 -4.01
CA LEU A 37 12.15 -34.87 -3.94
C LEU A 37 13.18 -35.94 -4.21
N GLU A 38 13.09 -37.09 -3.52
CA GLU A 38 13.96 -38.26 -3.73
C GLU A 38 13.89 -38.76 -5.17
N THR A 39 12.69 -38.81 -5.75
CA THR A 39 12.50 -39.21 -7.14
C THR A 39 13.09 -38.20 -8.13
N ALA A 40 12.96 -36.88 -7.85
CA ALA A 40 13.53 -35.85 -8.69
C ALA A 40 15.08 -35.84 -8.64
N GLU A 41 15.68 -36.14 -7.49
CA GLU A 41 17.13 -36.29 -7.33
C GLU A 41 17.64 -37.48 -8.17
N ARG A 42 16.99 -38.65 -8.06
CA ARG A 42 17.34 -39.81 -8.86
C ARG A 42 17.23 -39.55 -10.38
N LEU A 43 16.15 -38.91 -10.84
CA LEU A 43 16.00 -38.58 -12.25
C LEU A 43 17.05 -37.59 -12.75
N ARG A 44 17.49 -36.66 -11.90
CA ARG A 44 18.62 -35.74 -12.24
C ARG A 44 19.93 -36.49 -12.41
N ASP A 45 20.19 -37.47 -11.54
CA ASP A 45 21.38 -38.33 -11.65
C ASP A 45 21.34 -39.18 -12.94
N GLU A 46 20.14 -39.50 -13.45
CA GLU A 46 19.90 -40.18 -14.72
C GLU A 46 19.90 -39.21 -15.94
N GLY A 47 20.16 -37.89 -15.72
CA GLY A 47 20.32 -36.87 -16.78
C GLY A 47 19.04 -36.13 -17.17
N PHE A 48 17.93 -36.28 -16.44
CA PHE A 48 16.67 -35.56 -16.71
C PHE A 48 16.63 -34.18 -15.98
N ASP A 49 16.05 -33.14 -16.63
CA ASP A 49 15.73 -31.89 -15.96
C ASP A 49 14.48 -32.08 -15.08
N ALA A 50 14.70 -32.61 -13.87
CA ALA A 50 13.62 -32.92 -12.93
C ALA A 50 13.68 -32.07 -11.67
N CYS A 51 12.55 -31.59 -11.18
CA CYS A 51 12.41 -30.89 -9.91
C CYS A 51 11.18 -31.37 -9.13
N SER A 52 11.24 -31.18 -7.81
CA SER A 52 10.11 -31.49 -6.92
C SER A 52 9.42 -30.20 -6.50
N LEU A 53 8.08 -30.22 -6.47
CA LEU A 53 7.28 -29.15 -5.92
C LEU A 53 7.49 -29.08 -4.39
N LYS A 54 8.11 -27.99 -3.92
CA LYS A 54 8.41 -27.79 -2.50
C LYS A 54 7.15 -27.84 -1.64
N GLY A 55 7.11 -28.80 -0.69
CA GLY A 55 5.98 -29.05 0.20
C GLY A 55 4.82 -29.82 -0.47
N GLY A 56 4.97 -30.23 -1.73
CA GLY A 56 4.04 -31.09 -2.45
C GLY A 56 2.66 -30.48 -2.69
N TYR A 57 1.68 -31.38 -2.90
CA TYR A 57 0.29 -31.01 -3.16
C TYR A 57 -0.36 -30.15 -2.05
N LEU A 58 -0.07 -30.46 -0.78
CA LEU A 58 -0.65 -29.70 0.33
C LEU A 58 -0.19 -28.24 0.33
N ALA A 59 1.09 -27.99 0.08
CA ALA A 59 1.59 -26.62 0.00
C ALA A 59 1.02 -25.87 -1.23
N TRP A 60 0.85 -26.56 -2.34
CA TRP A 60 0.19 -25.99 -3.53
C TRP A 60 -1.28 -25.64 -3.23
N LEU A 61 -2.03 -26.57 -2.61
CA LEU A 61 -3.42 -26.34 -2.23
C LEU A 61 -3.58 -25.16 -1.28
N MET A 62 -2.75 -25.07 -0.23
CA MET A 62 -2.75 -23.93 0.69
C MET A 62 -2.50 -22.60 -0.03
N ARG A 63 -1.58 -22.57 -0.99
CA ARG A 63 -1.34 -21.36 -1.80
C ARG A 63 -2.53 -20.99 -2.68
N GLN A 64 -3.22 -21.98 -3.24
CA GLN A 64 -4.43 -21.73 -4.04
C GLN A 64 -5.57 -21.16 -3.17
N MET A 65 -5.79 -21.73 -1.98
CA MET A 65 -6.78 -21.22 -1.03
C MET A 65 -6.47 -19.77 -0.62
N GLN A 66 -5.22 -19.50 -0.23
CA GLN A 66 -4.79 -18.15 0.13
C GLN A 66 -4.97 -17.13 -1.02
N ARG A 67 -4.70 -17.57 -2.25
CA ARG A 67 -4.90 -16.74 -3.44
C ARG A 67 -6.39 -16.45 -3.67
N GLN A 68 -7.23 -17.45 -3.56
CA GLN A 68 -8.67 -17.28 -3.72
C GLN A 68 -9.26 -16.37 -2.63
N GLU A 69 -8.88 -16.55 -1.37
CA GLU A 69 -9.29 -15.68 -0.26
C GLU A 69 -8.86 -14.22 -0.50
N ALA A 70 -7.64 -14.00 -1.01
CA ALA A 70 -7.16 -12.66 -1.35
C ALA A 70 -7.94 -12.04 -2.51
N GLU A 71 -8.27 -12.80 -3.56
CA GLU A 71 -9.08 -12.35 -4.70
C GLU A 71 -10.52 -11.99 -4.25
N GLU A 72 -11.12 -12.81 -3.38
CA GLU A 72 -12.45 -12.56 -2.81
C GLU A 72 -12.45 -11.31 -1.92
N LEU A 73 -11.44 -11.15 -1.05
CA LEU A 73 -11.29 -9.95 -0.23
C LEU A 73 -11.11 -8.70 -1.09
N CYS A 74 -10.21 -8.73 -2.08
CA CYS A 74 -9.98 -7.62 -2.98
C CYS A 74 -11.27 -7.22 -3.70
N SER A 75 -12.02 -8.19 -4.22
CA SER A 75 -13.32 -7.98 -4.86
C SER A 75 -14.34 -7.35 -3.90
N ARG A 76 -14.41 -7.83 -2.65
CA ARG A 76 -15.28 -7.26 -1.61
C ARG A 76 -14.93 -5.81 -1.32
N VAL A 77 -13.65 -5.50 -1.16
CA VAL A 77 -13.13 -4.14 -0.93
C VAL A 77 -13.52 -3.20 -2.07
N GLU A 78 -13.29 -3.61 -3.32
CA GLU A 78 -13.66 -2.82 -4.50
C GLU A 78 -15.18 -2.60 -4.60
N ASN A 79 -15.98 -3.64 -4.39
CA ASN A 79 -17.43 -3.54 -4.37
C ASN A 79 -17.94 -2.64 -3.25
N SER A 80 -17.27 -2.60 -2.11
CA SER A 80 -17.62 -1.70 -1.01
C SER A 80 -17.48 -0.23 -1.40
N LEU A 81 -16.42 0.12 -2.16
CA LEU A 81 -16.22 1.48 -2.70
C LEU A 81 -17.28 1.86 -3.75
N ARG A 82 -17.66 0.90 -4.62
CA ARG A 82 -18.64 1.12 -5.68
C ARG A 82 -20.08 1.24 -5.17
N LYS A 83 -20.39 0.59 -4.04
CA LYS A 83 -21.77 0.52 -3.49
C LYS A 83 -21.88 1.30 -2.18
N ARG A 84 -21.49 0.69 -1.05
CA ARG A 84 -21.72 1.21 0.31
C ARG A 84 -21.05 2.55 0.58
N PHE A 85 -19.81 2.70 0.16
CA PHE A 85 -19.02 3.92 0.39
C PHE A 85 -18.96 4.85 -0.82
N ARG A 86 -19.77 4.58 -1.84
CA ARG A 86 -19.76 5.35 -3.09
C ARG A 86 -19.91 6.85 -2.86
N LEU A 87 -20.92 7.28 -2.13
CA LEU A 87 -21.19 8.71 -1.92
C LEU A 87 -20.11 9.39 -1.07
N LYS A 88 -19.62 8.72 -0.03
CA LYS A 88 -18.73 9.32 0.96
C LYS A 88 -17.26 9.25 0.56
N LEU A 89 -16.84 8.22 -0.15
CA LEU A 89 -15.45 8.06 -0.58
C LEU A 89 -15.30 8.33 -2.08
N TRP A 90 -15.91 7.53 -2.95
CA TRP A 90 -15.72 7.63 -4.39
C TRP A 90 -16.18 8.97 -4.98
N CYS A 91 -17.40 9.42 -4.65
CA CYS A 91 -17.91 10.68 -5.17
C CYS A 91 -17.10 11.89 -4.66
N ASN A 92 -16.66 11.89 -3.39
CA ASN A 92 -15.82 12.97 -2.86
C ASN A 92 -14.43 12.96 -3.49
N PHE A 93 -13.85 11.77 -3.72
CA PHE A 93 -12.59 11.64 -4.44
C PHE A 93 -12.69 12.20 -5.87
N THR A 94 -13.67 11.74 -6.64
CA THR A 94 -13.86 12.22 -8.03
C THR A 94 -14.29 13.69 -8.10
N LYS A 95 -15.00 14.20 -7.08
CA LYS A 95 -15.31 15.63 -6.93
C LYS A 95 -14.02 16.43 -6.75
N ALA A 96 -13.11 16.00 -5.85
CA ALA A 96 -11.83 16.67 -5.65
C ALA A 96 -10.97 16.66 -6.93
N ILE A 97 -10.89 15.51 -7.63
CA ILE A 97 -10.18 15.40 -8.90
C ILE A 97 -10.67 16.45 -9.90
N ARG A 98 -11.98 16.59 -10.08
CA ARG A 98 -12.57 17.54 -11.04
C ARG A 98 -12.47 18.98 -10.57
N GLN A 99 -12.82 19.26 -9.33
CA GLN A 99 -12.90 20.63 -8.78
C GLN A 99 -11.54 21.31 -8.75
N TYR A 100 -10.47 20.55 -8.49
CA TYR A 100 -9.11 21.07 -8.37
C TYR A 100 -8.21 20.68 -9.54
N GLU A 101 -8.77 20.05 -10.57
CA GLU A 101 -8.03 19.59 -11.77
C GLU A 101 -6.76 18.80 -11.39
N LEU A 102 -6.92 17.80 -10.51
CA LEU A 102 -5.80 17.07 -9.94
C LEU A 102 -5.19 16.05 -10.93
N VAL A 103 -6.01 15.49 -11.82
CA VAL A 103 -5.59 14.48 -12.80
C VAL A 103 -5.96 14.97 -14.19
N LYS A 104 -5.01 14.95 -15.10
CA LYS A 104 -5.15 15.35 -16.51
C LYS A 104 -4.78 14.20 -17.44
N PRO A 105 -5.19 14.27 -18.73
CA PRO A 105 -4.74 13.31 -19.73
C PRO A 105 -3.20 13.23 -19.79
N ASN A 106 -2.69 12.00 -19.91
CA ASN A 106 -1.27 11.67 -19.99
C ASN A 106 -0.44 11.97 -18.72
N ASP A 107 -1.09 12.28 -17.58
CA ASP A 107 -0.37 12.36 -16.31
C ASP A 107 0.24 11.00 -15.94
N ARG A 108 1.42 11.05 -15.35
CA ARG A 108 2.05 9.93 -14.68
C ARG A 108 2.22 10.26 -13.20
N ILE A 109 1.43 9.60 -12.37
CA ILE A 109 1.21 9.97 -10.97
C ILE A 109 1.88 8.96 -10.04
N ALA A 110 2.79 9.42 -9.19
CA ALA A 110 3.34 8.63 -8.11
C ALA A 110 2.41 8.70 -6.89
N VAL A 111 1.70 7.64 -6.59
CA VAL A 111 0.87 7.48 -5.38
C VAL A 111 1.77 7.07 -4.24
N CYS A 112 1.99 7.99 -3.29
CA CYS A 112 2.89 7.78 -2.17
C CYS A 112 2.21 6.97 -1.05
N MET A 113 2.74 5.79 -0.79
CA MET A 113 2.20 4.81 0.15
C MET A 113 3.00 4.79 1.44
N SER A 114 2.33 4.92 2.57
CA SER A 114 2.95 4.78 3.91
C SER A 114 2.62 3.45 4.59
N GLY A 115 1.80 2.61 3.94
CA GLY A 115 1.26 1.39 4.53
C GLY A 115 0.08 1.59 5.49
N GLY A 116 -0.30 2.84 5.79
CA GLY A 116 -1.47 3.16 6.60
C GLY A 116 -2.78 3.15 5.81
N LYS A 117 -3.91 3.17 6.54
CA LYS A 117 -5.28 3.13 6.00
C LYS A 117 -5.55 4.14 4.88
N ASP A 118 -5.02 5.36 5.04
CA ASP A 118 -5.30 6.47 4.11
C ASP A 118 -4.62 6.25 2.76
N SER A 119 -3.35 5.85 2.79
CA SER A 119 -2.58 5.59 1.57
C SER A 119 -3.10 4.35 0.82
N MET A 120 -3.53 3.32 1.53
CA MET A 120 -4.12 2.12 0.91
C MET A 120 -5.49 2.39 0.29
N LEU A 121 -6.35 3.18 0.97
CA LEU A 121 -7.59 3.66 0.37
C LEU A 121 -7.33 4.47 -0.89
N MET A 122 -6.38 5.42 -0.83
CA MET A 122 -6.01 6.25 -1.98
C MET A 122 -5.57 5.40 -3.18
N ALA A 123 -4.77 4.35 -2.93
CA ALA A 123 -4.35 3.43 -3.98
C ALA A 123 -5.56 2.72 -4.63
N LYS A 124 -6.49 2.21 -3.84
CA LYS A 124 -7.72 1.58 -4.36
C LYS A 124 -8.61 2.56 -5.13
N LEU A 125 -8.72 3.81 -4.68
CA LEU A 125 -9.46 4.84 -5.38
C LEU A 125 -8.81 5.21 -6.73
N PHE A 126 -7.48 5.22 -6.82
CA PHE A 126 -6.78 5.41 -8.10
C PHE A 126 -6.97 4.22 -9.05
N GLN A 127 -6.94 2.99 -8.56
CA GLN A 127 -7.26 1.81 -9.37
C GLN A 127 -8.68 1.88 -9.96
N GLU A 128 -9.66 2.29 -9.13
CA GLU A 128 -11.02 2.53 -9.62
C GLU A 128 -11.07 3.70 -10.63
N LEU A 129 -10.34 4.79 -10.38
CA LEU A 129 -10.29 5.91 -11.32
C LEU A 129 -9.76 5.48 -12.68
N GLN A 130 -8.70 4.69 -12.75
CA GLN A 130 -8.15 4.17 -14.01
C GLN A 130 -9.18 3.32 -14.80
N ARG A 131 -10.06 2.58 -14.10
CA ARG A 131 -11.11 1.77 -14.74
C ARG A 131 -12.22 2.60 -15.37
N TYR A 132 -12.56 3.76 -14.78
CA TYR A 132 -13.72 4.55 -15.18
C TYR A 132 -13.39 5.85 -15.91
N THR A 133 -12.13 6.25 -15.96
CA THR A 133 -11.71 7.46 -16.67
C THR A 133 -11.64 7.23 -18.17
N LYS A 134 -12.13 8.21 -18.94
CA LYS A 134 -12.18 8.16 -20.41
C LYS A 134 -10.87 8.60 -21.10
N PHE A 135 -9.93 9.14 -20.35
CA PHE A 135 -8.63 9.58 -20.85
C PHE A 135 -7.49 8.77 -20.22
N PRO A 136 -6.37 8.56 -20.94
CA PRO A 136 -5.25 7.79 -20.42
C PRO A 136 -4.48 8.57 -19.36
N PHE A 137 -4.11 7.91 -18.27
CA PHE A 137 -3.09 8.32 -17.32
C PHE A 137 -2.50 7.08 -16.66
N SER A 138 -1.29 7.19 -16.11
CA SER A 138 -0.61 6.08 -15.45
C SER A 138 -0.34 6.37 -13.98
N VAL A 139 -0.22 5.31 -13.20
CA VAL A 139 -0.01 5.38 -11.75
C VAL A 139 1.13 4.46 -11.34
N GLU A 140 2.06 4.99 -10.56
CA GLU A 140 3.12 4.24 -9.87
C GLU A 140 2.84 4.27 -8.36
N TYR A 141 2.84 3.12 -7.69
CA TYR A 141 2.60 3.04 -6.24
C TYR A 141 3.93 2.95 -5.52
N LEU A 142 4.35 4.05 -4.90
CA LEU A 142 5.67 4.17 -4.27
C LEU A 142 5.59 4.02 -2.76
N VAL A 143 6.31 3.07 -2.22
CA VAL A 143 6.58 2.92 -0.79
C VAL A 143 8.02 3.33 -0.54
N MET A 144 8.21 4.40 0.21
CA MET A 144 9.54 4.75 0.70
C MET A 144 9.75 4.09 2.06
N ASP A 145 10.77 3.25 2.14
CA ASP A 145 11.23 2.64 3.38
C ASP A 145 12.30 3.54 4.03
N PRO A 146 11.99 4.25 5.11
CA PRO A 146 12.95 5.11 5.82
C PRO A 146 13.80 4.34 6.83
N GLY A 147 13.76 3.01 6.83
CA GLY A 147 14.35 2.09 7.78
C GLY A 147 13.29 1.43 8.67
N TYR A 148 12.21 0.95 8.10
CA TYR A 148 11.16 0.21 8.83
C TYR A 148 11.72 -1.01 9.56
N SER A 149 11.01 -1.46 10.61
CA SER A 149 11.25 -2.79 11.16
C SER A 149 10.82 -3.86 10.15
N PRO A 150 11.45 -5.06 10.17
CA PRO A 150 11.06 -6.17 9.28
C PRO A 150 9.57 -6.48 9.36
N GLU A 151 8.98 -6.42 10.54
CA GLU A 151 7.55 -6.70 10.78
C GLU A 151 6.65 -5.66 10.09
N ASN A 152 6.99 -4.37 10.19
CA ASN A 152 6.23 -3.31 9.53
C ASN A 152 6.32 -3.42 8.01
N ARG A 153 7.51 -3.76 7.49
CA ARG A 153 7.71 -3.99 6.06
C ARG A 153 6.88 -5.17 5.56
N GLU A 154 6.90 -6.28 6.28
CA GLU A 154 6.09 -7.46 5.95
C GLU A 154 4.58 -7.14 5.92
N ILE A 155 4.08 -6.37 6.90
CA ILE A 155 2.67 -5.95 6.93
C ILE A 155 2.32 -5.09 5.70
N ILE A 156 3.19 -4.17 5.29
CA ILE A 156 2.98 -3.33 4.11
C ILE A 156 2.90 -4.20 2.84
N GLU A 157 3.87 -5.10 2.65
CA GLU A 157 3.94 -5.98 1.49
C GLU A 157 2.73 -6.94 1.45
N LYS A 158 2.38 -7.52 2.59
CA LYS A 158 1.22 -8.41 2.74
C LYS A 158 -0.09 -7.68 2.38
N ASN A 159 -0.30 -6.49 2.92
CA ASN A 159 -1.50 -5.69 2.62
C ASN A 159 -1.56 -5.26 1.15
N ALA A 160 -0.43 -4.86 0.56
CA ALA A 160 -0.36 -4.51 -0.85
C ALA A 160 -0.73 -5.70 -1.74
N LYS A 161 -0.19 -6.89 -1.44
CA LYS A 161 -0.50 -8.13 -2.14
C LYS A 161 -1.98 -8.52 -1.96
N LEU A 162 -2.50 -8.44 -0.74
CA LEU A 162 -3.89 -8.76 -0.40
C LEU A 162 -4.89 -7.87 -1.15
N LEU A 163 -4.57 -6.59 -1.30
CA LEU A 163 -5.41 -5.61 -2.00
C LEU A 163 -5.06 -5.48 -3.49
N ASN A 164 -4.17 -6.31 -4.00
CA ASN A 164 -3.69 -6.28 -5.39
C ASN A 164 -3.20 -4.89 -5.82
N VAL A 165 -2.36 -4.25 -4.98
CA VAL A 165 -1.70 -2.98 -5.27
C VAL A 165 -0.24 -3.26 -5.63
N PRO A 166 0.19 -3.00 -6.87
CA PRO A 166 1.56 -3.25 -7.31
C PRO A 166 2.50 -2.16 -6.79
N ILE A 167 3.06 -2.37 -5.59
CA ILE A 167 3.95 -1.39 -4.96
C ILE A 167 5.40 -1.53 -5.43
N THR A 168 6.07 -0.39 -5.58
CA THR A 168 7.52 -0.28 -5.74
C THR A 168 8.12 0.24 -4.45
N ILE A 169 8.92 -0.58 -3.76
CA ILE A 169 9.59 -0.18 -2.52
C ILE A 169 10.99 0.31 -2.85
N PHE A 170 11.39 1.45 -2.28
CA PHE A 170 12.76 1.95 -2.31
C PHE A 170 13.21 2.38 -0.92
N GLU A 171 14.47 2.15 -0.62
CA GLU A 171 15.06 2.36 0.70
C GLU A 171 15.70 3.74 0.82
N SER A 172 15.73 4.24 2.06
CA SER A 172 16.44 5.46 2.42
C SER A 172 16.86 5.40 3.89
N ASN A 173 18.01 5.97 4.23
CA ASN A 173 18.55 5.96 5.61
C ASN A 173 18.06 7.16 6.44
N ILE A 174 16.81 7.60 6.23
CA ILE A 174 16.28 8.82 6.88
C ILE A 174 16.21 8.66 8.39
N PHE A 175 15.80 7.49 8.90
CA PHE A 175 15.70 7.30 10.34
C PHE A 175 17.07 7.40 11.03
N GLU A 176 18.13 6.88 10.42
CA GLU A 176 19.49 7.02 10.94
C GLU A 176 19.95 8.47 10.91
N SER A 177 19.69 9.19 9.83
CA SER A 177 20.06 10.60 9.67
C SER A 177 19.38 11.53 10.64
N VAL A 178 18.19 11.17 11.15
CA VAL A 178 17.38 12.01 12.05
C VAL A 178 17.58 11.64 13.53
N LEU A 179 18.17 10.47 13.83
CA LEU A 179 18.41 9.97 15.19
C LEU A 179 19.18 10.96 16.10
N HIS A 180 20.08 11.74 15.52
CA HIS A 180 20.98 12.64 16.25
C HIS A 180 20.50 14.10 16.27
N VAL A 181 19.27 14.37 15.79
CA VAL A 181 18.75 15.73 15.70
C VAL A 181 17.85 16.05 16.90
N GLU A 182 18.32 16.92 17.80
CA GLU A 182 17.59 17.30 19.01
C GLU A 182 16.38 18.21 18.74
N LYS A 183 16.45 19.08 17.71
CA LYS A 183 15.37 20.04 17.40
C LYS A 183 14.47 19.54 16.26
N SER A 184 13.20 19.26 16.59
CA SER A 184 12.14 18.92 15.62
C SER A 184 12.47 17.76 14.67
N PRO A 185 12.86 16.58 15.16
CA PRO A 185 13.24 15.44 14.32
C PRO A 185 12.11 15.03 13.35
N CYS A 186 10.86 15.10 13.79
CA CYS A 186 9.69 14.78 12.94
C CYS A 186 9.53 15.73 11.74
N TYR A 187 9.83 17.02 11.91
CA TYR A 187 9.77 17.99 10.81
C TYR A 187 10.85 17.70 9.76
N LEU A 188 12.08 17.45 10.21
CA LEU A 188 13.19 17.12 9.32
C LEU A 188 12.92 15.79 8.58
N CYS A 189 12.48 14.78 9.30
CA CYS A 189 12.07 13.49 8.71
C CYS A 189 11.02 13.69 7.61
N ALA A 190 9.95 14.44 7.89
CA ALA A 190 8.89 14.69 6.90
C ALA A 190 9.40 15.45 5.67
N ARG A 191 10.32 16.39 5.86
CA ARG A 191 10.96 17.18 4.78
C ARG A 191 11.85 16.28 3.90
N MET A 192 12.71 15.48 4.52
CA MET A 192 13.59 14.54 3.81
C MET A 192 12.78 13.49 3.04
N ARG A 193 11.77 12.89 3.69
CA ARG A 193 10.86 11.94 3.05
C ARG A 193 10.23 12.50 1.78
N ARG A 194 9.78 13.74 1.83
CA ARG A 194 9.20 14.42 0.67
C ARG A 194 10.21 14.58 -0.46
N GLY A 195 11.45 15.00 -0.15
CA GLY A 195 12.53 15.14 -1.13
C GLY A 195 12.83 13.83 -1.84
N HIS A 196 12.99 12.73 -1.10
CA HIS A 196 13.24 11.40 -1.66
C HIS A 196 12.08 10.91 -2.53
N LEU A 197 10.83 11.15 -2.11
CA LEU A 197 9.65 10.79 -2.89
C LEU A 197 9.60 11.55 -4.24
N TYR A 198 9.92 12.84 -4.24
CA TYR A 198 9.98 13.62 -5.48
C TYR A 198 11.10 13.13 -6.41
N ASN A 199 12.29 12.88 -5.89
CA ASN A 199 13.40 12.35 -6.68
C ASN A 199 13.02 11.01 -7.33
N LYS A 200 12.49 10.07 -6.53
CA LYS A 200 12.09 8.76 -7.06
C LYS A 200 10.96 8.84 -8.07
N ALA A 201 9.97 9.67 -7.83
CA ALA A 201 8.90 9.92 -8.78
C ALA A 201 9.42 10.49 -10.10
N LYS A 202 10.36 11.44 -10.05
CA LYS A 202 11.00 12.03 -11.23
C LYS A 202 11.83 11.01 -12.02
N GLU A 203 12.61 10.14 -11.33
CA GLU A 203 13.33 9.03 -11.96
C GLU A 203 12.41 8.10 -12.74
N LEU A 204 11.21 7.86 -12.22
CA LEU A 204 10.17 7.05 -12.88
C LEU A 204 9.39 7.82 -13.96
N GLY A 205 9.76 9.07 -14.25
CA GLY A 205 9.08 9.90 -15.25
C GLY A 205 7.69 10.40 -14.81
N CYS A 206 7.40 10.39 -13.51
CA CYS A 206 6.15 10.96 -13.00
C CYS A 206 6.21 12.48 -12.99
N ASN A 207 5.09 13.13 -13.33
CA ASN A 207 4.93 14.58 -13.24
C ASN A 207 4.13 15.01 -12.00
N LYS A 208 3.57 14.06 -11.26
CA LYS A 208 2.82 14.33 -10.03
C LYS A 208 3.14 13.35 -8.92
N ILE A 209 3.08 13.84 -7.66
CA ILE A 209 3.02 12.99 -6.48
C ILE A 209 1.66 13.16 -5.79
N ALA A 210 1.03 12.06 -5.42
CA ALA A 210 -0.24 12.04 -4.70
C ALA A 210 0.00 11.65 -3.23
N LEU A 211 -0.47 12.48 -2.31
CA LEU A 211 -0.37 12.24 -0.86
C LEU A 211 -1.75 11.98 -0.26
N GLY A 212 -1.83 11.02 0.66
CA GLY A 212 -3.05 10.56 1.29
C GLY A 212 -3.60 11.47 2.39
N HIS A 213 -3.45 12.80 2.27
CA HIS A 213 -4.06 13.75 3.20
C HIS A 213 -5.56 13.88 2.93
N HIS A 214 -6.33 13.88 4.00
CA HIS A 214 -7.79 13.96 3.96
C HIS A 214 -8.30 15.29 4.56
N TYR A 215 -9.63 15.49 4.54
CA TYR A 215 -10.28 16.73 4.98
C TYR A 215 -9.93 17.14 6.41
N ASP A 216 -9.88 16.18 7.33
CA ASP A 216 -9.57 16.45 8.74
C ASP A 216 -8.11 16.91 8.91
N ASP A 217 -7.15 16.41 8.13
CA ASP A 217 -5.76 16.92 8.11
C ASP A 217 -5.69 18.40 7.71
N VAL A 218 -6.56 18.81 6.77
CA VAL A 218 -6.63 20.22 6.31
C VAL A 218 -7.09 21.11 7.44
N ILE A 219 -8.21 20.73 8.12
CA ILE A 219 -8.74 21.50 9.26
C ILE A 219 -7.71 21.57 10.39
N GLU A 220 -7.11 20.44 10.76
CA GLU A 220 -6.07 20.36 11.78
C GLU A 220 -4.89 21.29 11.46
N THR A 221 -4.44 21.32 10.22
CA THR A 221 -3.32 22.15 9.78
C THR A 221 -3.67 23.64 9.87
N ILE A 222 -4.87 24.04 9.46
CA ILE A 222 -5.34 25.43 9.55
C ILE A 222 -5.39 25.86 11.01
N LEU A 223 -6.05 25.07 11.87
CA LEU A 223 -6.20 25.39 13.29
C LEU A 223 -4.85 25.42 14.02
N MET A 224 -3.93 24.50 13.69
CA MET A 224 -2.56 24.54 14.21
C MET A 224 -1.83 25.83 13.82
N GLY A 225 -1.95 26.25 12.56
CA GLY A 225 -1.36 27.51 12.09
C GLY A 225 -1.90 28.72 12.85
N MET A 226 -3.22 28.76 13.04
CA MET A 226 -3.88 29.87 13.75
C MET A 226 -3.54 29.90 15.24
N LEU A 227 -3.64 28.77 15.94
CA LEU A 227 -3.54 28.72 17.41
C LEU A 227 -2.10 28.69 17.93
N TYR A 228 -1.19 28.06 17.19
CA TYR A 228 0.22 27.93 17.62
C TYR A 228 1.20 28.75 16.80
N GLY A 229 0.83 29.14 15.58
CA GLY A 229 1.70 29.88 14.67
C GLY A 229 1.30 31.34 14.48
N GLY A 230 0.12 31.76 14.97
CA GLY A 230 -0.41 33.11 14.77
C GLY A 230 -0.63 33.49 13.29
N GLN A 231 -0.77 32.48 12.41
CA GLN A 231 -0.91 32.68 10.96
C GLN A 231 -1.88 31.67 10.36
N VAL A 232 -2.59 32.10 9.31
CA VAL A 232 -3.48 31.23 8.56
C VAL A 232 -2.66 30.50 7.49
N GLN A 233 -2.25 29.27 7.82
CA GLN A 233 -1.60 28.38 6.85
C GLN A 233 -2.63 27.38 6.32
N THR A 234 -2.70 27.24 5.00
CA THR A 234 -3.61 26.29 4.35
C THR A 234 -2.83 25.10 3.77
N MET A 235 -3.48 23.96 3.76
CA MET A 235 -2.99 22.79 3.05
C MET A 235 -3.72 22.72 1.70
N MET A 236 -3.11 23.28 0.65
CA MET A 236 -3.76 23.35 -0.66
C MET A 236 -3.94 21.96 -1.28
N PRO A 237 -5.06 21.71 -2.02
CA PRO A 237 -5.31 20.43 -2.69
C PRO A 237 -4.30 20.12 -3.80
N LYS A 238 -3.72 21.16 -4.39
CA LYS A 238 -2.72 21.10 -5.47
C LYS A 238 -1.65 22.16 -5.24
N LEU A 239 -0.39 21.78 -5.44
CA LEU A 239 0.77 22.65 -5.31
C LEU A 239 1.78 22.34 -6.40
N HIS A 240 2.30 23.37 -7.05
CA HIS A 240 3.50 23.24 -7.87
C HIS A 240 4.73 23.15 -6.97
N SER A 241 5.64 22.25 -7.32
CA SER A 241 6.89 22.13 -6.57
C SER A 241 7.85 23.26 -6.96
N THR A 242 8.37 23.97 -5.96
CA THR A 242 9.40 25.01 -6.18
C THR A 242 10.80 24.41 -6.39
N ASN A 243 11.05 23.23 -5.82
CA ASN A 243 12.38 22.56 -5.86
C ASN A 243 12.49 21.49 -6.97
N PHE A 244 11.38 21.06 -7.53
CA PHE A 244 11.31 20.03 -8.56
C PHE A 244 10.48 20.57 -9.74
N GLU A 245 11.15 21.20 -10.67
CA GLU A 245 10.53 21.81 -11.84
C GLU A 245 9.66 20.81 -12.60
N GLY A 246 8.48 21.23 -13.01
CA GLY A 246 7.49 20.41 -13.72
C GLY A 246 6.72 19.40 -12.85
N MET A 247 7.01 19.33 -11.54
CA MET A 247 6.33 18.42 -10.63
C MET A 247 5.20 19.11 -9.85
N GLU A 248 4.06 18.43 -9.72
CA GLU A 248 2.95 18.86 -8.88
C GLU A 248 2.74 17.89 -7.69
N LEU A 249 2.34 18.43 -6.55
CA LEU A 249 1.83 17.68 -5.42
C LEU A 249 0.32 17.79 -5.42
N ILE A 250 -0.36 16.63 -5.34
CA ILE A 250 -1.82 16.57 -5.29
C ILE A 250 -2.32 15.84 -4.04
N ARG A 251 -3.52 16.21 -3.56
CA ARG A 251 -4.21 15.60 -2.42
C ARG A 251 -5.61 15.17 -2.84
N PRO A 252 -5.75 13.98 -3.46
CA PRO A 252 -7.03 13.57 -4.04
C PRO A 252 -8.11 13.27 -3.02
N MET A 253 -7.73 12.98 -1.76
CA MET A 253 -8.67 12.72 -0.65
C MET A 253 -9.07 14.00 0.12
N TYR A 254 -8.79 15.17 -0.42
CA TYR A 254 -9.02 16.49 0.19
C TYR A 254 -10.45 16.70 0.72
N LEU A 255 -11.45 16.09 0.12
CA LEU A 255 -12.87 16.19 0.50
C LEU A 255 -13.38 14.97 1.28
N ILE A 256 -12.52 14.02 1.63
CA ILE A 256 -12.88 12.80 2.34
C ILE A 256 -12.66 12.98 3.84
N ARG A 257 -13.64 12.62 4.67
CA ARG A 257 -13.54 12.65 6.14
C ARG A 257 -12.83 11.41 6.67
N GLU A 258 -11.97 11.56 7.70
CA GLU A 258 -11.25 10.45 8.34
C GLU A 258 -12.18 9.36 8.86
N ASN A 259 -13.32 9.74 9.42
CA ASN A 259 -14.31 8.78 9.94
C ASN A 259 -14.83 7.83 8.84
N GLU A 260 -15.01 8.30 7.61
CA GLU A 260 -15.47 7.44 6.51
C GLU A 260 -14.36 6.47 6.07
N ILE A 261 -13.09 6.87 6.16
CA ILE A 261 -11.94 5.99 5.92
C ILE A 261 -11.88 4.88 6.98
N LYS A 262 -12.06 5.24 8.26
CA LYS A 262 -12.11 4.26 9.37
C LYS A 262 -13.26 3.28 9.18
N ARG A 263 -14.48 3.77 8.86
CA ARG A 263 -15.65 2.93 8.60
C ARG A 263 -15.44 1.97 7.43
N TRP A 264 -14.76 2.41 6.36
CA TRP A 264 -14.41 1.55 5.24
C TRP A 264 -13.41 0.47 5.63
N ARG A 265 -12.37 0.82 6.40
CA ARG A 265 -11.39 -0.13 6.95
C ARG A 265 -12.09 -1.20 7.78
N ASP A 266 -12.91 -0.78 8.75
CA ASP A 266 -13.59 -1.65 9.71
C ASP A 266 -14.62 -2.56 9.02
N TYR A 267 -15.36 -2.03 8.04
CA TYR A 267 -16.32 -2.81 7.25
C TYR A 267 -15.66 -3.95 6.47
N ASN A 268 -14.45 -3.74 5.99
CA ASN A 268 -13.72 -4.72 5.20
C ASN A 268 -12.75 -5.57 6.06
N ASP A 269 -12.74 -5.36 7.38
CA ASP A 269 -11.83 -6.03 8.33
C ASP A 269 -10.36 -5.89 7.93
N LEU A 270 -9.93 -4.67 7.59
CA LEU A 270 -8.58 -4.40 7.13
C LEU A 270 -7.70 -3.91 8.28
N HIS A 271 -6.51 -4.48 8.38
CA HIS A 271 -5.53 -4.17 9.42
C HIS A 271 -4.29 -3.53 8.79
N PHE A 272 -4.07 -2.26 9.08
CA PHE A 272 -2.94 -1.49 8.58
C PHE A 272 -2.00 -1.08 9.70
N ILE A 273 -0.76 -0.77 9.36
CA ILE A 273 0.16 -0.17 10.32
C ILE A 273 -0.39 1.16 10.82
N GLN A 274 -0.30 1.39 12.12
CA GLN A 274 -0.72 2.65 12.73
C GLN A 274 0.41 3.67 12.74
N CYS A 275 1.61 3.23 13.15
CA CYS A 275 2.82 4.03 13.14
C CYS A 275 4.00 3.16 12.69
N ALA A 276 4.74 3.62 11.70
CA ALA A 276 5.93 2.94 11.20
C ALA A 276 7.23 3.58 11.69
N CYS A 277 7.16 4.50 12.65
CA CYS A 277 8.29 5.21 13.18
C CYS A 277 9.05 4.35 14.19
N LYS A 278 10.40 4.25 14.08
CA LYS A 278 11.26 3.61 15.08
C LYS A 278 11.30 4.39 16.41
N PHE A 279 10.85 5.63 16.41
CA PHE A 279 10.81 6.51 17.58
C PHE A 279 9.48 6.40 18.34
N THR A 280 8.89 5.19 18.43
CA THR A 280 7.59 4.99 19.09
C THR A 280 7.57 5.49 20.54
N ASP A 281 8.67 5.36 21.26
CA ASP A 281 8.78 5.80 22.66
C ASP A 281 8.90 7.33 22.82
N THR A 282 9.40 8.01 21.78
CA THR A 282 9.51 9.49 21.71
C THR A 282 8.53 10.11 20.72
N CYS A 283 7.79 9.29 19.98
CA CYS A 283 6.85 9.75 18.97
C CYS A 283 5.64 10.41 19.63
N THR A 284 5.53 11.74 19.45
CA THR A 284 4.39 12.52 19.93
C THR A 284 3.03 12.12 19.36
N SER A 285 3.03 11.28 18.30
CA SER A 285 1.80 10.76 17.68
C SER A 285 1.32 9.44 18.30
N CYS A 286 2.21 8.70 18.99
CA CYS A 286 1.95 7.36 19.50
C CYS A 286 1.93 7.29 21.03
N ASN A 287 2.55 8.25 21.73
CA ASN A 287 2.61 8.30 23.19
C ASN A 287 1.57 9.29 23.73
N PRO A 288 0.55 8.83 24.50
CA PRO A 288 -0.48 9.71 25.08
C PRO A 288 0.08 10.76 26.05
N ASP A 289 1.20 10.48 26.71
CA ASP A 289 1.83 11.39 27.68
C ASP A 289 2.58 12.55 27.01
N ASN A 290 2.92 12.42 25.70
CA ASN A 290 3.50 13.46 24.87
C ASN A 290 2.48 13.91 23.79
N ALA A 291 1.31 14.36 24.21
CA ALA A 291 0.26 14.80 23.29
C ALA A 291 0.81 15.84 22.30
N SER A 292 0.91 15.45 21.03
CA SER A 292 1.33 16.36 19.99
C SER A 292 0.31 17.51 19.87
N LYS A 293 0.76 18.71 19.52
CA LYS A 293 -0.14 19.85 19.21
C LYS A 293 -1.28 19.47 18.27
N ARG A 294 -1.02 18.54 17.35
CA ARG A 294 -2.04 17.97 16.45
C ARG A 294 -3.09 17.14 17.20
N GLN A 295 -2.69 16.37 18.22
CA GLN A 295 -3.62 15.58 19.03
C GLN A 295 -4.50 16.48 19.90
N GLU A 296 -3.96 17.57 20.43
CA GLU A 296 -4.74 18.59 21.16
C GLU A 296 -5.82 19.21 20.25
N ILE A 297 -5.46 19.58 19.01
CA ILE A 297 -6.40 20.08 18.01
C ILE A 297 -7.47 19.03 17.68
N LYS A 298 -7.09 17.76 17.47
CA LYS A 298 -8.06 16.67 17.25
C LYS A 298 -9.07 16.55 18.39
N ASN A 299 -8.58 16.63 19.62
CA ASN A 299 -9.44 16.55 20.80
C ASN A 299 -10.36 17.75 20.90
N MET A 300 -9.87 18.97 20.62
CA MET A 300 -10.67 20.19 20.58
C MET A 300 -11.77 20.12 19.50
N ILE A 301 -11.44 19.73 18.28
CA ILE A 301 -12.40 19.53 17.19
C ILE A 301 -13.48 18.52 17.62
N LYS A 302 -13.08 17.40 18.24
CA LYS A 302 -13.99 16.37 18.72
C LYS A 302 -14.94 16.86 19.82
N GLN A 303 -14.45 17.74 20.69
CA GLN A 303 -15.29 18.37 21.73
C GLN A 303 -16.28 19.36 21.10
N MET A 304 -15.81 20.25 20.22
CA MET A 304 -16.66 21.23 19.53
C MET A 304 -17.75 20.56 18.67
N SER A 305 -17.41 19.49 17.95
CA SER A 305 -18.38 18.76 17.14
C SER A 305 -19.45 18.00 17.93
N LYS A 306 -19.27 17.82 19.25
CA LYS A 306 -20.34 17.30 20.14
C LYS A 306 -21.33 18.41 20.51
N ILE A 307 -20.87 19.66 20.58
CA ILE A 307 -21.68 20.82 20.92
C ILE A 307 -22.43 21.32 19.68
N ASN A 308 -21.73 21.34 18.55
CA ASN A 308 -22.31 21.75 17.26
C ASN A 308 -21.89 20.73 16.17
N PRO A 309 -22.79 19.80 15.79
CA PRO A 309 -22.50 18.71 14.83
C PRO A 309 -22.37 19.14 13.35
N GLN A 310 -22.50 20.43 13.02
CA GLN A 310 -22.40 20.91 11.62
C GLN A 310 -21.01 20.83 11.02
#